data_0a30b6948a869014068c495af40c9496
#
_entry.id   0a30b6948a869014068c495af40c9496
#
_cell.length_a   1.000
_cell.length_b   1.000
_cell.length_c   1.000
_cell.angle_alpha   90.00
_cell.angle_beta   90.00
_cell.angle_gamma   90.00
#
_symmetry.space_group_name_H-M   'P 1'
#
loop_
_entity.id
_entity.type
_entity.pdbx_description
1 polymer ?
#
loop_
_entity_poly.entity_id
_entity_poly.type
_entity_poly.pdbx_seq_one_letter_code
_entity_poly.pdbx_strand_id
1 'polypeptide(L)'
;IGIASIISIVSTIQGTNEQIKQNLIGGGNNTVDVELYRADEKIQVSDYEQAPRGVPTITDDILQEIKDVDGVESAAAYYSRSYADSIYYNNNSLQGAQVLGVDNNYFSTTGYVVRTGRTFREEDYKEFHKVVILDQSAATSLFQEESPLGKTIEINKEPFTVIGIAQKLEEFEPTINSFEEYNNYKGNESL
;
A
#
# COMPACT_ATOMS: atom_id res chain seq x y z
N ILE A 1 21.70 -11.27 40.65
CA ILE A 1 21.84 -10.07 39.83
C ILE A 1 22.28 -10.43 38.40
N GLY A 2 23.26 -11.34 38.21
CA GLY A 2 23.78 -11.71 36.89
C GLY A 2 22.75 -12.33 35.93
N ILE A 3 21.83 -13.17 36.42
CA ILE A 3 20.84 -13.84 35.58
C ILE A 3 19.80 -12.86 35.02
N ALA A 4 19.35 -11.89 35.82
CA ALA A 4 18.39 -10.88 35.37
C ALA A 4 18.97 -9.99 34.26
N SER A 5 20.26 -9.64 34.36
CA SER A 5 20.93 -8.85 33.31
C SER A 5 21.09 -9.63 32.01
N ILE A 6 21.39 -10.93 32.06
CA ILE A 6 21.51 -11.78 30.87
C ILE A 6 20.12 -11.91 30.17
N ILE A 7 19.06 -12.15 30.94
CA ILE A 7 17.70 -12.25 30.40
C ILE A 7 17.28 -10.94 29.72
N SER A 8 17.57 -9.78 30.35
CA SER A 8 17.30 -8.47 29.75
C SER A 8 18.03 -8.28 28.41
N ILE A 9 19.32 -8.60 28.36
CA ILE A 9 20.13 -8.47 27.14
C ILE A 9 19.60 -9.38 26.03
N VAL A 10 19.32 -10.65 26.32
CA VAL A 10 18.78 -11.60 25.33
C VAL A 10 17.42 -11.17 24.84
N SER A 11 16.52 -10.71 25.72
CA SER A 11 15.19 -10.21 25.32
C SER A 11 15.28 -8.97 24.45
N THR A 12 16.21 -8.05 24.74
CA THR A 12 16.43 -6.86 23.92
C THR A 12 16.97 -7.24 22.53
N ILE A 13 17.95 -8.14 22.46
CA ILE A 13 18.50 -8.61 21.17
C ILE A 13 17.44 -9.32 20.33
N GLN A 14 16.63 -10.19 20.94
CA GLN A 14 15.56 -10.89 20.24
C GLN A 14 14.49 -9.91 19.75
N GLY A 15 14.08 -8.94 20.57
CA GLY A 15 13.13 -7.89 20.19
C GLY A 15 13.66 -7.04 19.05
N THR A 16 14.93 -6.64 19.09
CA THR A 16 15.57 -5.86 18.03
C THR A 16 15.68 -6.66 16.72
N ASN A 17 16.09 -7.93 16.80
CA ASN A 17 16.19 -8.79 15.61
C ASN A 17 14.83 -9.03 14.95
N GLU A 18 13.77 -9.24 15.74
CA GLU A 18 12.41 -9.40 15.20
C GLU A 18 11.90 -8.10 14.56
N GLN A 19 12.19 -6.97 15.19
CA GLN A 19 11.83 -5.65 14.64
C GLN A 19 12.60 -5.33 13.35
N ILE A 20 13.90 -5.64 13.30
CA ILE A 20 14.71 -5.51 12.08
C ILE A 20 14.15 -6.42 10.97
N LYS A 21 13.82 -7.67 11.30
CA LYS A 21 13.24 -8.62 10.36
C LYS A 21 11.89 -8.14 9.83
N GLN A 22 11.00 -7.66 10.70
CA GLN A 22 9.71 -7.10 10.31
C GLN A 22 9.87 -5.86 9.43
N ASN A 23 10.81 -4.98 9.74
CA ASN A 23 11.08 -3.79 8.93
C ASN A 23 11.71 -4.13 7.57
N LEU A 24 12.57 -5.16 7.50
CA LEU A 24 13.18 -5.61 6.25
C LEU A 24 12.20 -6.37 5.35
N ILE A 25 11.29 -7.14 5.93
CA ILE A 25 10.33 -7.97 5.20
C ILE A 25 9.00 -7.22 5.00
N GLY A 26 8.57 -6.45 6.00
CA GLY A 26 7.26 -5.78 6.02
C GLY A 26 7.17 -4.47 5.24
N GLY A 27 8.30 -3.82 4.94
CA GLY A 27 8.34 -2.51 4.29
C GLY A 27 8.18 -2.54 2.76
N GLY A 28 7.94 -3.71 2.15
CA GLY A 28 7.86 -3.83 0.69
C GLY A 28 9.21 -3.70 -0.02
N ASN A 29 10.34 -3.64 0.71
CA ASN A 29 11.69 -3.50 0.13
C ASN A 29 12.19 -4.74 -0.59
N ASN A 30 11.50 -5.86 -0.41
CA ASN A 30 11.82 -7.13 -1.05
C ASN A 30 10.79 -7.48 -2.14
N THR A 31 10.14 -6.48 -2.70
CA THR A 31 9.19 -6.63 -3.80
C THR A 31 9.84 -6.32 -5.14
N VAL A 32 9.46 -7.10 -6.16
CA VAL A 32 9.82 -6.86 -7.56
C VAL A 32 8.54 -6.48 -8.29
N ASP A 33 8.51 -5.29 -8.87
CA ASP A 33 7.44 -4.87 -9.75
C ASP A 33 7.69 -5.42 -11.16
N VAL A 34 6.69 -6.16 -11.65
CA VAL A 34 6.70 -6.66 -13.03
C VAL A 34 5.83 -5.74 -13.88
N GLU A 35 6.47 -5.05 -14.81
CA GLU A 35 5.82 -4.07 -15.67
C GLU A 35 6.00 -4.44 -17.14
N LEU A 36 5.10 -3.94 -17.97
CA LEU A 36 5.13 -4.21 -19.40
C LEU A 36 6.00 -3.18 -20.11
N TYR A 37 6.98 -3.67 -20.89
CA TYR A 37 7.84 -2.84 -21.72
C TYR A 37 7.73 -3.21 -23.19
N ARG A 38 7.90 -2.22 -24.06
CA ARG A 38 8.17 -2.41 -25.50
C ARG A 38 9.53 -1.81 -25.81
N ALA A 39 10.50 -2.66 -26.10
CA ALA A 39 11.90 -2.27 -26.13
C ALA A 39 12.30 -1.62 -24.77
N ASP A 40 12.71 -0.35 -24.77
CA ASP A 40 13.12 0.37 -23.55
C ASP A 40 12.04 1.31 -22.99
N GLU A 41 10.84 1.33 -23.60
CA GLU A 41 9.75 2.19 -23.16
C GLU A 41 8.73 1.40 -22.34
N LYS A 42 8.40 1.90 -21.14
CA LYS A 42 7.33 1.36 -20.31
C LYS A 42 5.99 1.61 -20.99
N ILE A 43 5.24 0.55 -21.22
CA ILE A 43 3.87 0.65 -21.74
C ILE A 43 2.92 0.93 -20.59
N GLN A 44 2.33 2.11 -20.61
CA GLN A 44 1.22 2.43 -19.72
C GLN A 44 -0.09 2.06 -20.41
N VAL A 45 -0.73 1.01 -19.91
CA VAL A 45 -2.08 0.68 -20.33
C VAL A 45 -3.01 1.68 -19.67
N SER A 46 -3.65 2.53 -20.47
CA SER A 46 -4.60 3.53 -19.99
C SER A 46 -5.98 3.29 -20.61
N ASP A 47 -6.99 4.03 -20.15
CA ASP A 47 -8.32 3.97 -20.75
C ASP A 47 -8.33 4.34 -22.25
N TYR A 48 -7.28 5.00 -22.72
CA TYR A 48 -7.11 5.46 -24.10
C TYR A 48 -6.16 4.55 -24.91
N GLU A 49 -5.30 3.77 -24.24
CA GLU A 49 -4.37 2.85 -24.88
C GLU A 49 -4.64 1.43 -24.40
N GLN A 50 -5.18 0.63 -25.31
CA GLN A 50 -5.39 -0.79 -25.04
C GLN A 50 -4.07 -1.53 -24.92
N ALA A 51 -4.04 -2.59 -24.10
CA ALA A 51 -2.91 -3.48 -24.03
C ALA A 51 -2.52 -3.96 -25.45
N PRO A 52 -1.21 -4.01 -25.76
CA PRO A 52 -0.74 -4.49 -27.05
C PRO A 52 -1.28 -5.90 -27.34
N ARG A 53 -1.58 -6.18 -28.62
CA ARG A 53 -2.04 -7.52 -29.01
C ARG A 53 -1.02 -8.59 -28.63
N GLY A 54 -1.50 -9.64 -27.98
CA GLY A 54 -0.63 -10.77 -27.54
C GLY A 54 -0.11 -10.64 -26.11
N VAL A 55 -0.44 -9.57 -25.38
CA VAL A 55 -0.19 -9.48 -23.95
C VAL A 55 -1.32 -10.19 -23.23
N PRO A 56 -1.04 -11.28 -22.49
CA PRO A 56 -2.07 -11.97 -21.73
C PRO A 56 -2.52 -11.12 -20.55
N THR A 57 -3.80 -11.20 -20.24
CA THR A 57 -4.31 -10.68 -18.95
C THR A 57 -3.76 -11.56 -17.83
N ILE A 58 -3.30 -10.96 -16.75
CA ILE A 58 -2.88 -11.71 -15.55
C ILE A 58 -4.12 -12.37 -14.95
N THR A 59 -4.13 -13.69 -14.99
CA THR A 59 -5.19 -14.53 -14.42
C THR A 59 -4.73 -15.11 -13.08
N ASP A 60 -5.65 -15.68 -12.31
CA ASP A 60 -5.35 -16.36 -11.05
C ASP A 60 -4.37 -17.52 -11.27
N ASP A 61 -4.44 -18.22 -12.41
CA ASP A 61 -3.51 -19.29 -12.77
C ASP A 61 -2.08 -18.75 -12.95
N ILE A 62 -1.92 -17.63 -13.66
CA ILE A 62 -0.61 -16.96 -13.83
C ILE A 62 -0.07 -16.48 -12.49
N LEU A 63 -0.92 -15.91 -11.63
CA LEU A 63 -0.52 -15.51 -10.28
C LEU A 63 -0.08 -16.70 -9.44
N GLN A 64 -0.74 -17.86 -9.60
CA GLN A 64 -0.33 -19.08 -8.91
C GLN A 64 1.01 -19.60 -9.44
N GLU A 65 1.23 -19.61 -10.75
CA GLU A 65 2.53 -19.97 -11.34
C GLU A 65 3.66 -19.08 -10.82
N ILE A 66 3.41 -17.77 -10.63
CA ILE A 66 4.39 -16.83 -10.06
C ILE A 66 4.69 -17.19 -8.59
N LYS A 67 3.66 -17.52 -7.81
CA LYS A 67 3.82 -17.92 -6.39
C LYS A 67 4.60 -19.23 -6.23
N ASP A 68 4.50 -20.11 -7.22
CA ASP A 68 5.19 -21.41 -7.21
C ASP A 68 6.69 -21.29 -7.60
N VAL A 69 7.16 -20.10 -8.00
CA VAL A 69 8.58 -19.85 -8.26
C VAL A 69 9.36 -19.88 -6.95
N ASP A 70 10.47 -20.60 -6.92
CA ASP A 70 11.33 -20.69 -5.73
C ASP A 70 11.83 -19.31 -5.31
N GLY A 71 11.67 -18.99 -4.01
CA GLY A 71 12.00 -17.70 -3.44
C GLY A 71 10.88 -16.64 -3.49
N VAL A 72 9.74 -16.92 -4.10
CA VAL A 72 8.56 -16.04 -4.06
C VAL A 72 7.68 -16.41 -2.87
N GLU A 73 7.55 -15.50 -1.92
CA GLU A 73 6.72 -15.68 -0.73
C GLU A 73 5.25 -15.30 -1.01
N SER A 74 5.04 -14.23 -1.77
CA SER A 74 3.71 -13.71 -2.13
C SER A 74 3.75 -13.02 -3.48
N ALA A 75 2.62 -13.04 -4.18
CA ALA A 75 2.42 -12.26 -5.39
C ALA A 75 1.05 -11.59 -5.36
N ALA A 76 0.97 -10.39 -5.87
CA ALA A 76 -0.25 -9.60 -5.97
C ALA A 76 -0.40 -9.03 -7.38
N ALA A 77 -1.64 -8.99 -7.86
CA ALA A 77 -1.97 -8.27 -9.08
C ALA A 77 -2.68 -6.96 -8.76
N TYR A 78 -2.36 -5.94 -9.54
CA TYR A 78 -3.06 -4.68 -9.46
C TYR A 78 -3.29 -4.08 -10.84
N TYR A 79 -4.34 -3.31 -10.96
CA TYR A 79 -4.65 -2.50 -12.12
C TYR A 79 -4.53 -1.03 -11.75
N SER A 80 -3.63 -0.31 -12.40
CA SER A 80 -3.40 1.09 -12.11
C SER A 80 -4.11 1.97 -13.14
N ARG A 81 -4.90 2.91 -12.64
CA ARG A 81 -5.38 4.05 -13.41
C ARG A 81 -4.56 5.26 -13.00
N SER A 82 -3.82 5.85 -13.94
CA SER A 82 -2.80 6.88 -13.69
C SER A 82 -3.33 8.09 -12.93
N TYR A 83 -4.60 8.44 -13.14
CA TYR A 83 -5.33 9.41 -12.32
C TYR A 83 -6.83 9.20 -12.48
N ALA A 84 -7.57 9.56 -11.47
CA ALA A 84 -9.03 9.70 -11.58
C ALA A 84 -9.36 11.15 -11.97
N ASP A 85 -10.22 11.32 -12.95
CA ASP A 85 -10.64 12.64 -13.41
C ASP A 85 -11.35 13.45 -12.32
N SER A 86 -12.00 12.72 -11.39
CA SER A 86 -12.72 13.35 -10.30
C SER A 86 -12.88 12.42 -9.10
N ILE A 87 -12.35 12.83 -7.96
CA ILE A 87 -12.62 12.19 -6.66
C ILE A 87 -13.10 13.28 -5.72
N TYR A 88 -14.31 13.10 -5.18
CA TYR A 88 -14.96 14.10 -4.35
C TYR A 88 -15.51 13.53 -3.06
N TYR A 89 -15.44 14.34 -2.02
CA TYR A 89 -16.25 14.21 -0.83
C TYR A 89 -16.84 15.59 -0.49
N ASN A 90 -18.14 15.74 -0.61
CA ASN A 90 -18.83 17.04 -0.50
C ASN A 90 -18.21 18.09 -1.42
N ASN A 91 -17.62 19.15 -0.85
CA ASN A 91 -16.95 20.22 -1.61
C ASN A 91 -15.43 20.02 -1.75
N ASN A 92 -14.86 18.95 -1.17
CA ASN A 92 -13.45 18.66 -1.26
C ASN A 92 -13.18 17.72 -2.44
N SER A 93 -12.07 17.95 -3.14
CA SER A 93 -11.66 17.12 -4.28
C SER A 93 -10.17 16.77 -4.20
N LEU A 94 -9.83 15.59 -4.70
CA LEU A 94 -8.44 15.19 -4.95
C LEU A 94 -8.07 15.53 -6.39
N GLN A 95 -6.88 16.09 -6.56
CA GLN A 95 -6.28 16.36 -7.86
C GLN A 95 -5.11 15.41 -8.09
N GLY A 96 -5.06 14.80 -9.28
CA GLY A 96 -3.95 13.92 -9.64
C GLY A 96 -3.86 12.62 -8.86
N ALA A 97 -4.95 12.19 -8.23
CA ALA A 97 -4.97 10.96 -7.46
C ALA A 97 -4.91 9.73 -8.38
N GLN A 98 -4.17 8.71 -7.95
CA GLN A 98 -4.12 7.42 -8.59
C GLN A 98 -5.17 6.50 -7.99
N VAL A 99 -5.87 5.73 -8.83
CA VAL A 99 -6.81 4.70 -8.41
C VAL A 99 -6.24 3.34 -8.77
N LEU A 100 -6.17 2.44 -7.79
CA LEU A 100 -5.70 1.08 -7.97
C LEU A 100 -6.85 0.10 -7.75
N GLY A 101 -7.08 -0.79 -8.70
CA GLY A 101 -7.82 -2.01 -8.49
C GLY A 101 -6.84 -3.09 -8.02
N VAL A 102 -7.04 -3.64 -6.84
CA VAL A 102 -6.07 -4.54 -6.20
C VAL A 102 -6.70 -5.87 -5.81
N ASP A 103 -5.89 -6.91 -5.75
CA ASP A 103 -6.29 -8.19 -5.19
C ASP A 103 -6.12 -8.24 -3.65
N ASN A 104 -6.50 -9.36 -3.04
CA ASN A 104 -6.41 -9.55 -1.59
C ASN A 104 -4.98 -9.54 -1.04
N ASN A 105 -3.98 -9.85 -1.88
CA ASN A 105 -2.59 -9.97 -1.45
C ASN A 105 -1.83 -8.64 -1.57
N TYR A 106 -2.41 -7.63 -2.24
CA TYR A 106 -1.73 -6.38 -2.55
C TYR A 106 -1.12 -5.71 -1.32
N PHE A 107 -1.89 -5.54 -0.25
CA PHE A 107 -1.41 -4.85 0.95
C PHE A 107 -0.23 -5.57 1.60
N SER A 108 -0.34 -6.89 1.77
CA SER A 108 0.72 -7.69 2.38
C SER A 108 1.98 -7.78 1.52
N THR A 109 1.81 -7.78 0.18
CA THR A 109 2.94 -7.87 -0.76
C THR A 109 3.67 -6.54 -0.90
N THR A 110 2.95 -5.41 -0.89
CA THR A 110 3.52 -4.08 -1.15
C THR A 110 3.92 -3.31 0.11
N GLY A 111 3.76 -3.91 1.29
CA GLY A 111 4.11 -3.27 2.55
C GLY A 111 3.14 -2.18 3.01
N TYR A 112 1.93 -2.17 2.49
CA TYR A 112 0.87 -1.32 3.04
C TYR A 112 0.14 -2.02 4.17
N VAL A 113 -0.25 -1.26 5.18
CA VAL A 113 -1.05 -1.73 6.32
C VAL A 113 -2.29 -0.86 6.45
N VAL A 114 -3.45 -1.50 6.57
CA VAL A 114 -4.68 -0.79 6.91
C VAL A 114 -4.69 -0.55 8.42
N ARG A 115 -4.40 0.69 8.83
CA ARG A 115 -4.30 1.09 10.24
C ARG A 115 -5.66 1.34 10.89
N THR A 116 -6.61 1.78 10.09
CA THR A 116 -7.95 2.15 10.58
C THR A 116 -8.99 1.54 9.66
N GLY A 117 -10.02 0.93 10.22
CA GLY A 117 -11.04 0.23 9.44
C GLY A 117 -10.68 -1.21 9.13
N ARG A 118 -10.95 -1.67 7.91
CA ARG A 118 -10.70 -3.04 7.46
C ARG A 118 -10.12 -3.10 6.05
N THR A 119 -9.46 -4.20 5.74
CA THR A 119 -9.06 -4.58 4.38
C THR A 119 -10.26 -5.06 3.56
N PHE A 120 -10.06 -5.26 2.27
CA PHE A 120 -11.03 -5.93 1.41
C PHE A 120 -11.28 -7.36 1.90
N ARG A 121 -12.50 -7.83 1.71
CA ARG A 121 -12.92 -9.20 2.00
C ARG A 121 -13.30 -9.88 0.71
N GLU A 122 -13.33 -11.19 0.72
CA GLU A 122 -13.71 -11.97 -0.46
C GLU A 122 -15.12 -11.63 -0.96
N GLU A 123 -16.05 -11.33 -0.02
CA GLU A 123 -17.40 -10.90 -0.35
C GLU A 123 -17.41 -9.57 -1.12
N ASP A 124 -16.51 -8.64 -0.82
CA ASP A 124 -16.43 -7.34 -1.51
C ASP A 124 -16.17 -7.55 -3.01
N TYR A 125 -15.38 -8.56 -3.37
CA TYR A 125 -15.10 -8.91 -4.78
C TYR A 125 -16.24 -9.73 -5.40
N LYS A 126 -16.74 -10.73 -4.71
CA LYS A 126 -17.80 -11.63 -5.23
C LYS A 126 -19.12 -10.92 -5.47
N GLU A 127 -19.47 -9.97 -4.59
CA GLU A 127 -20.72 -9.22 -4.64
C GLU A 127 -20.56 -7.85 -5.29
N PHE A 128 -19.34 -7.54 -5.79
CA PHE A 128 -19.01 -6.27 -6.44
C PHE A 128 -19.36 -5.05 -5.57
N HIS A 129 -19.06 -5.12 -4.28
CA HIS A 129 -19.28 -4.00 -3.37
C HIS A 129 -18.44 -2.80 -3.80
N LYS A 130 -19.07 -1.64 -3.91
CA LYS A 130 -18.37 -0.38 -4.19
C LYS A 130 -17.74 0.16 -2.91
N VAL A 131 -16.59 -0.38 -2.56
CA VAL A 131 -15.82 -0.01 -1.38
C VAL A 131 -14.42 0.46 -1.76
N VAL A 132 -13.84 1.32 -0.94
CA VAL A 132 -12.52 1.91 -1.18
C VAL A 132 -11.72 2.00 0.12
N ILE A 133 -10.42 1.84 -0.01
CA ILE A 133 -9.43 2.13 1.03
C ILE A 133 -8.63 3.33 0.55
N LEU A 134 -8.52 4.34 1.39
CA LEU A 134 -7.75 5.55 1.10
C LEU A 134 -6.36 5.44 1.70
N ASP A 135 -5.38 6.05 1.07
CA ASP A 135 -4.14 6.35 1.78
C ASP A 135 -4.35 7.51 2.76
N GLN A 136 -3.39 7.70 3.68
CA GLN A 136 -3.49 8.72 4.72
C GLN A 136 -3.60 10.14 4.14
N SER A 137 -2.91 10.42 3.03
CA SER A 137 -2.90 11.75 2.41
C SER A 137 -4.24 12.07 1.75
N ALA A 138 -4.81 11.11 1.03
CA ALA A 138 -6.14 11.22 0.43
C ALA A 138 -7.22 11.39 1.50
N ALA A 139 -7.15 10.61 2.59
CA ALA A 139 -8.08 10.74 3.71
C ALA A 139 -8.03 12.13 4.33
N THR A 140 -6.84 12.66 4.61
CA THR A 140 -6.66 14.00 5.16
C THR A 140 -7.16 15.09 4.21
N SER A 141 -6.86 14.97 2.92
CA SER A 141 -7.26 15.98 1.92
C SER A 141 -8.77 16.04 1.70
N LEU A 142 -9.46 14.89 1.70
CA LEU A 142 -10.90 14.83 1.49
C LEU A 142 -11.72 15.16 2.75
N PHE A 143 -11.28 14.65 3.91
CA PHE A 143 -12.09 14.64 5.12
C PHE A 143 -11.60 15.63 6.19
N GLN A 144 -10.37 16.16 6.05
CA GLN A 144 -9.73 17.03 7.03
C GLN A 144 -9.69 16.37 8.42
N GLU A 145 -10.50 16.85 9.36
CA GLU A 145 -10.60 16.29 10.72
C GLU A 145 -11.76 15.29 10.89
N GLU A 146 -12.61 15.14 9.86
CA GLU A 146 -13.74 14.21 9.93
C GLU A 146 -13.29 12.77 9.71
N SER A 147 -13.89 11.80 10.43
CA SER A 147 -13.61 10.38 10.23
C SER A 147 -14.10 9.91 8.84
N PRO A 148 -13.23 9.34 7.99
CA PRO A 148 -13.63 8.87 6.67
C PRO A 148 -14.44 7.58 6.69
N LEU A 149 -14.31 6.74 7.72
CA LEU A 149 -14.91 5.40 7.76
C LEU A 149 -16.43 5.42 7.65
N GLY A 150 -16.95 4.59 6.75
CA GLY A 150 -18.38 4.49 6.49
C GLY A 150 -18.97 5.65 5.67
N LYS A 151 -18.15 6.65 5.33
CA LYS A 151 -18.56 7.75 4.45
C LYS A 151 -18.49 7.33 2.99
N THR A 152 -19.28 7.98 2.17
CA THR A 152 -19.29 7.74 0.72
C THR A 152 -18.55 8.85 0.01
N ILE A 153 -17.56 8.49 -0.79
CA ILE A 153 -16.89 9.38 -1.73
C ILE A 153 -17.37 9.09 -3.15
N GLU A 154 -17.19 10.03 -4.03
CA GLU A 154 -17.51 9.87 -5.44
C GLU A 154 -16.21 9.75 -6.25
N ILE A 155 -16.07 8.67 -7.01
CA ILE A 155 -14.94 8.43 -7.92
C ILE A 155 -15.52 8.34 -9.32
N ASN A 156 -15.20 9.29 -10.18
CA ASN A 156 -15.71 9.38 -11.55
C ASN A 156 -17.25 9.26 -11.62
N LYS A 157 -17.95 9.96 -10.72
CA LYS A 157 -19.42 9.97 -10.57
C LYS A 157 -20.04 8.69 -10.03
N GLU A 158 -19.23 7.75 -9.57
CA GLU A 158 -19.70 6.54 -8.91
C GLU A 158 -19.46 6.59 -7.41
N PRO A 159 -20.44 6.20 -6.57
CA PRO A 159 -20.30 6.23 -5.13
C PRO A 159 -19.49 5.03 -4.63
N PHE A 160 -18.53 5.28 -3.73
CA PHE A 160 -17.75 4.25 -3.03
C PHE A 160 -17.76 4.51 -1.54
N THR A 161 -17.97 3.48 -0.74
CA THR A 161 -17.92 3.57 0.72
C THR A 161 -16.48 3.38 1.20
N VAL A 162 -15.98 4.29 2.01
CA VAL A 162 -14.66 4.19 2.63
C VAL A 162 -14.70 3.15 3.74
N ILE A 163 -13.90 2.08 3.60
CA ILE A 163 -13.85 0.96 4.55
C ILE A 163 -12.56 0.92 5.36
N GLY A 164 -11.52 1.62 4.91
CA GLY A 164 -10.24 1.63 5.59
C GLY A 164 -9.34 2.78 5.17
N ILE A 165 -8.31 2.99 5.99
CA ILE A 165 -7.21 3.92 5.72
C ILE A 165 -5.93 3.11 5.76
N ALA A 166 -5.19 3.11 4.66
CA ALA A 166 -3.91 2.43 4.52
C ALA A 166 -2.75 3.41 4.67
N GLN A 167 -1.67 2.89 5.19
CA GLN A 167 -0.40 3.59 5.29
C GLN A 167 0.71 2.63 4.87
N LYS A 168 1.68 3.12 4.11
CA LYS A 168 2.89 2.34 3.83
C LYS A 168 3.65 2.14 5.14
N LEU A 169 4.13 0.93 5.40
CA LEU A 169 5.08 0.69 6.49
C LEU A 169 6.34 1.46 6.13
N GLU A 170 6.65 2.49 6.91
CA GLU A 170 7.86 3.26 6.70
C GLU A 170 9.08 2.40 7.03
N GLU A 171 10.08 2.48 6.16
CA GLU A 171 11.39 1.93 6.41
C GLU A 171 11.98 2.64 7.63
N PHE A 172 12.20 1.89 8.70
CA PHE A 172 13.02 2.28 9.84
C PHE A 172 12.88 3.75 10.27
N GLU A 173 11.87 4.07 11.05
CA GLU A 173 11.91 5.31 11.82
C GLU A 173 13.10 5.22 12.78
N PRO A 174 14.15 6.06 12.60
CA PRO A 174 15.26 6.07 13.52
C PRO A 174 14.74 6.40 14.93
N THR A 175 15.22 5.68 15.93
CA THR A 175 14.90 6.03 17.31
C THR A 175 15.54 7.38 17.60
N ILE A 176 14.76 8.44 17.57
CA ILE A 176 15.22 9.81 17.82
C ILE A 176 15.28 9.98 19.35
N ASN A 177 16.50 10.01 19.89
CA ASN A 177 16.74 10.12 21.34
C ASN A 177 17.03 11.56 21.79
N SER A 178 17.19 12.51 20.86
CA SER A 178 17.49 13.90 21.19
C SER A 178 16.80 14.89 20.23
N PHE A 179 16.62 16.12 20.71
CA PHE A 179 16.07 17.21 19.90
C PHE A 179 16.97 17.57 18.73
N GLU A 180 18.26 17.35 18.83
CA GLU A 180 19.23 17.56 17.77
C GLU A 180 19.10 16.53 16.65
N GLU A 181 18.92 15.25 17.00
CA GLU A 181 18.61 14.17 16.05
C GLU A 181 17.27 14.40 15.34
N TYR A 182 16.26 14.87 16.06
CA TYR A 182 14.97 15.25 15.49
C TYR A 182 15.08 16.36 14.44
N ASN A 183 15.83 17.40 14.71
CA ASN A 183 16.04 18.50 13.77
C ASN A 183 16.81 18.06 12.52
N ASN A 184 17.81 17.19 12.68
CA ASN A 184 18.58 16.62 11.57
C ASN A 184 17.71 15.69 10.69
N TYR A 185 16.85 14.91 11.31
CA TYR A 185 15.91 14.03 10.60
C TYR A 185 14.92 14.87 9.78
N LYS A 186 14.29 15.86 10.39
CA LYS A 186 13.34 16.75 9.72
C LYS A 186 13.94 17.61 8.62
N GLY A 187 15.23 17.93 8.72
CA GLY A 187 15.97 18.65 7.68
C GLY A 187 16.21 17.84 6.40
N ASN A 188 16.18 16.50 6.49
CA ASN A 188 16.36 15.60 5.34
C ASN A 188 15.05 15.25 4.63
N GLU A 189 13.89 15.47 5.25
CA GLU A 189 12.56 15.27 4.62
C GLU A 189 12.12 16.43 3.70
N SER A 190 12.87 17.52 3.66
CA SER A 190 12.52 18.73 2.92
C SER A 190 13.33 18.95 1.62
N LEU A 191 13.81 17.87 0.99
CA LEU A 191 14.48 17.94 -0.32
C LEU A 191 13.72 17.16 -1.37
#